data_fd0fea96032b39c14d58f58af85e2118
#
_entry.id   fd0fea96032b39c14d58f58af85e2118
#
_cell.length_a   1.000
_cell.length_b   1.000
_cell.length_c   1.000
_cell.angle_alpha   90.00
_cell.angle_beta   90.00
_cell.angle_gamma   90.00
#
_symmetry.space_group_name_H-M   'P 1'
#
loop_
_entity.id
_entity.type
_entity.pdbx_description
1 polymer ?
#
loop_
_entity_poly.entity_id
_entity_poly.type
_entity_poly.pdbx_seq_one_letter_code
_entity_poly.pdbx_strand_id
1 'polypeptide(L)'
;TFLPIHTESDTAIGVFNVLPVDDSSFWGISGNRLILCQWEIQQGKEEEKTAVRVRIQKTFQLLEEKGEVFSSLCYDEKAGNGIWLTTNRGNLILFHPDIPEAYQKIPLTDGKPLQVTSILNRDGVVWISTIAKGIVRYHTKSGNMDRISYGGTGKENLLSHTDVYQTIFIGNNRYLAVTWGGYTLLMPDEKNPEELTSEVYNNTHTQIYRNLETRMISACYDPNGLLWIGTNGGGVMYSDLRSQFYDRYYQDRHNEICGILMDDSHRVWLATYHKGIMRSDIPYAQGKKLSFSKVDTGSGKSEETMLCALKDVEGNLWFGNINGTLTVYHVRTGRFVTHSLLVDGVANRASVWALYMDDKNRLYVGTGDGLLLYNRQTGICAKLSAAHYLNEKRQPFIRAIAQTKDGTIWLGTSNMGVCRVVESASGGISVENGYEQKMNMEYRSVRSLLASSDGNLYIGYTDGFAILSPQQNRISARYTTNDGLCSNFIGCIAEDSEGRIWLGSNSGISRYGRRQHLFYNYYIAGSNRSAVFSDKTLFFGN
;
A
#
# COMPACT_ATOMS: atom_id res chain seq x y z
N THR A 1 -24.01 4.69 21.25
CA THR A 1 -24.84 5.55 22.10
C THR A 1 -24.01 5.93 23.31
N PHE A 2 -23.69 7.21 23.48
CA PHE A 2 -23.01 7.70 24.68
C PHE A 2 -24.05 7.75 25.79
N LEU A 3 -23.85 6.97 26.85
CA LEU A 3 -24.66 7.04 28.03
C LEU A 3 -23.94 7.92 29.06
N PRO A 4 -24.62 8.94 29.66
CA PRO A 4 -24.02 9.71 30.73
C PRO A 4 -23.78 8.83 31.95
N ILE A 5 -22.63 9.02 32.60
CA ILE A 5 -22.34 8.38 33.89
C ILE A 5 -23.01 9.21 34.96
N HIS A 6 -23.97 8.63 35.68
CA HIS A 6 -24.67 9.26 36.78
C HIS A 6 -24.04 8.89 38.11
N THR A 7 -23.85 9.83 38.99
CA THR A 7 -23.52 9.59 40.40
C THR A 7 -24.74 9.06 41.15
N GLU A 8 -24.57 8.58 42.39
CA GLU A 8 -25.67 8.18 43.26
C GLU A 8 -26.65 9.34 43.54
N SER A 9 -26.21 10.59 43.39
CA SER A 9 -27.02 11.80 43.47
C SER A 9 -27.66 12.23 42.14
N ASP A 10 -27.65 11.38 41.12
CA ASP A 10 -28.20 11.60 39.77
C ASP A 10 -27.55 12.78 38.99
N THR A 11 -26.34 13.17 39.39
CA THR A 11 -25.59 14.22 38.69
C THR A 11 -24.73 13.59 37.59
N ALA A 12 -24.91 14.03 36.34
CA ALA A 12 -24.08 13.53 35.22
C ALA A 12 -22.64 14.05 35.34
N ILE A 13 -21.67 13.12 35.22
CA ILE A 13 -20.25 13.45 35.23
C ILE A 13 -19.68 13.14 33.85
N GLY A 14 -18.99 14.13 33.24
CA GLY A 14 -18.20 13.91 32.04
C GLY A 14 -16.88 13.19 32.38
N VAL A 15 -16.67 12.00 31.82
CA VAL A 15 -15.43 11.25 31.95
C VAL A 15 -14.71 11.27 30.60
N PHE A 16 -13.46 11.68 30.63
CA PHE A 16 -12.58 11.71 29.46
C PHE A 16 -11.45 10.71 29.69
N ASN A 17 -11.03 10.02 28.65
CA ASN A 17 -9.99 8.99 28.72
C ASN A 17 -10.23 7.96 29.84
N VAL A 18 -10.39 6.74 29.46
CA VAL A 18 -10.63 5.62 30.38
C VAL A 18 -9.51 4.60 30.29
N LEU A 19 -9.20 3.97 31.41
CA LEU A 19 -8.18 2.94 31.55
C LEU A 19 -8.79 1.73 32.23
N PRO A 20 -9.03 0.60 31.52
CA PRO A 20 -9.64 -0.59 32.11
C PRO A 20 -8.80 -1.14 33.27
N VAL A 21 -9.44 -1.56 34.34
CA VAL A 21 -8.84 -2.26 35.49
C VAL A 21 -9.10 -3.76 35.35
N ASP A 22 -10.36 -4.12 35.12
CA ASP A 22 -10.86 -5.48 34.91
C ASP A 22 -12.12 -5.44 34.02
N ASP A 23 -12.82 -6.57 33.89
CA ASP A 23 -14.04 -6.69 33.08
C ASP A 23 -15.22 -5.85 33.58
N SER A 24 -15.14 -5.26 34.76
CA SER A 24 -16.24 -4.52 35.40
C SER A 24 -15.85 -3.14 35.91
N SER A 25 -14.56 -2.79 35.89
CA SER A 25 -14.06 -1.53 36.46
C SER A 25 -13.03 -0.83 35.58
N PHE A 26 -12.99 0.49 35.70
CA PHE A 26 -12.05 1.35 34.96
C PHE A 26 -11.67 2.61 35.72
N TRP A 27 -10.46 3.11 35.48
CA TRP A 27 -10.06 4.46 35.83
C TRP A 27 -10.52 5.43 34.77
N GLY A 28 -10.96 6.63 35.19
CA GLY A 28 -11.31 7.72 34.30
C GLY A 28 -10.88 9.07 34.88
N ILE A 29 -10.70 10.05 34.02
CA ILE A 29 -10.41 11.43 34.43
C ILE A 29 -11.63 12.31 34.20
N SER A 30 -11.93 13.18 35.18
CA SER A 30 -13.02 14.14 35.14
C SER A 30 -12.54 15.48 35.69
N GLY A 31 -12.14 16.38 34.79
CA GLY A 31 -11.55 17.66 35.16
C GLY A 31 -10.23 17.48 35.93
N ASN A 32 -10.22 17.92 37.22
CA ASN A 32 -9.06 17.78 38.11
C ASN A 32 -9.10 16.52 38.98
N ARG A 33 -9.99 15.58 38.69
CA ARG A 33 -10.21 14.37 39.50
C ARG A 33 -9.85 13.11 38.70
N LEU A 34 -9.22 12.15 39.40
CA LEU A 34 -9.08 10.77 38.96
C LEU A 34 -10.15 9.95 39.70
N ILE A 35 -10.94 9.19 38.95
CA ILE A 35 -12.08 8.42 39.49
C ILE A 35 -11.95 6.95 39.12
N LEU A 36 -12.25 6.06 40.07
CA LEU A 36 -12.42 4.63 39.83
C LEU A 36 -13.92 4.35 39.72
N CYS A 37 -14.32 3.83 38.58
CA CYS A 37 -15.69 3.48 38.26
C CYS A 37 -15.86 1.96 38.16
N GLN A 38 -17.03 1.50 38.56
CA GLN A 38 -17.52 0.14 38.30
C GLN A 38 -18.78 0.20 37.45
N TRP A 39 -18.94 -0.71 36.51
CA TRP A 39 -20.12 -0.80 35.67
C TRP A 39 -20.79 -2.16 35.79
N GLU A 40 -22.11 -2.16 35.70
CA GLU A 40 -22.97 -3.34 35.75
C GLU A 40 -23.97 -3.30 34.60
N ILE A 41 -24.20 -4.46 33.99
CA ILE A 41 -25.27 -4.61 33.00
C ILE A 41 -26.56 -4.95 33.72
N GLN A 42 -27.56 -4.10 33.64
CA GLN A 42 -28.90 -4.38 34.11
C GLN A 42 -29.73 -5.00 32.96
N GLN A 43 -30.10 -6.28 33.11
CA GLN A 43 -31.06 -6.91 32.19
C GLN A 43 -32.46 -6.42 32.56
N GLY A 44 -33.11 -5.67 31.66
CA GLY A 44 -34.52 -5.30 31.78
C GLY A 44 -35.42 -6.55 31.69
N LYS A 45 -36.49 -6.55 32.47
CA LYS A 45 -37.60 -7.49 32.32
C LYS A 45 -38.42 -7.06 31.11
N GLU A 46 -38.55 -7.96 30.11
CA GLU A 46 -39.37 -7.80 28.89
C GLU A 46 -39.03 -6.60 27.99
N GLU A 47 -38.45 -6.86 26.80
CA GLU A 47 -38.23 -5.94 25.65
C GLU A 47 -37.61 -4.56 25.90
N GLU A 48 -37.29 -4.18 27.15
CA GLU A 48 -36.60 -2.94 27.49
C GLU A 48 -35.07 -3.07 27.33
N LYS A 49 -34.49 -2.07 26.69
CA LYS A 49 -33.08 -1.91 26.37
C LYS A 49 -32.16 -2.28 27.54
N THR A 50 -31.21 -3.16 27.31
CA THR A 50 -30.08 -3.42 28.22
C THR A 50 -29.46 -2.08 28.64
N ALA A 51 -29.55 -1.73 29.92
CA ALA A 51 -28.99 -0.50 30.47
C ALA A 51 -27.65 -0.83 31.16
N VAL A 52 -26.67 0.03 30.95
CA VAL A 52 -25.39 -0.03 31.67
C VAL A 52 -25.44 1.00 32.79
N ARG A 53 -25.29 0.56 34.03
CA ARG A 53 -25.17 1.43 35.19
C ARG A 53 -23.71 1.56 35.60
N VAL A 54 -23.22 2.79 35.75
CA VAL A 54 -21.84 3.06 36.20
C VAL A 54 -21.91 3.74 37.59
N ARG A 55 -21.12 3.20 38.53
CA ARG A 55 -20.97 3.75 39.89
C ARG A 55 -19.53 4.19 40.12
N ILE A 56 -19.34 5.34 40.75
CA ILE A 56 -18.04 5.83 41.20
C ILE A 56 -17.69 5.11 42.52
N GLN A 57 -16.59 4.38 42.54
CA GLN A 57 -16.09 3.70 43.74
C GLN A 57 -15.14 4.57 44.55
N LYS A 58 -14.23 5.28 43.89
CA LYS A 58 -13.21 6.14 44.53
C LYS A 58 -13.00 7.40 43.70
N THR A 59 -12.71 8.49 44.39
CA THR A 59 -12.36 9.79 43.78
C THR A 59 -11.11 10.33 44.44
N PHE A 60 -10.10 10.69 43.61
CA PHE A 60 -8.87 11.32 44.05
C PHE A 60 -8.77 12.72 43.43
N GLN A 61 -8.54 13.74 44.28
CA GLN A 61 -8.29 15.10 43.84
C GLN A 61 -6.81 15.43 44.02
N LEU A 62 -6.04 15.29 42.94
CA LEU A 62 -4.60 15.43 42.97
C LEU A 62 -4.12 16.80 42.49
N LEU A 63 -5.03 17.64 41.95
CA LEU A 63 -4.68 18.94 41.39
C LEU A 63 -5.33 20.05 42.26
N GLU A 64 -4.48 20.89 42.83
CA GLU A 64 -4.91 22.02 43.68
C GLU A 64 -4.99 23.35 42.92
N GLU A 65 -4.24 23.47 41.81
CA GLU A 65 -4.17 24.73 41.07
C GLU A 65 -5.45 25.00 40.27
N LYS A 66 -5.99 26.21 40.42
CA LYS A 66 -7.22 26.62 39.72
C LYS A 66 -7.03 26.55 38.20
N GLY A 67 -7.91 25.75 37.54
CA GLY A 67 -7.88 25.58 36.08
C GLY A 67 -6.90 24.56 35.57
N GLU A 68 -6.13 23.87 36.43
CA GLU A 68 -5.38 22.70 36.04
C GLU A 68 -6.33 21.50 35.98
N VAL A 69 -6.29 20.78 34.84
CA VAL A 69 -7.10 19.58 34.59
C VAL A 69 -6.25 18.47 33.98
N PHE A 70 -6.65 17.24 34.21
CA PHE A 70 -6.02 16.09 33.57
C PHE A 70 -6.32 16.05 32.08
N SER A 71 -5.38 15.56 31.28
CA SER A 71 -5.51 15.43 29.84
C SER A 71 -5.43 13.98 29.34
N SER A 72 -4.60 13.13 29.96
CA SER A 72 -4.48 11.72 29.57
C SER A 72 -3.95 10.87 30.73
N LEU A 73 -4.14 9.53 30.63
CA LEU A 73 -3.65 8.55 31.62
C LEU A 73 -3.23 7.23 30.97
N CYS A 74 -2.28 6.54 31.57
CA CYS A 74 -1.92 5.16 31.24
C CYS A 74 -1.35 4.44 32.48
N TYR A 75 -1.27 3.11 32.44
CA TYR A 75 -0.62 2.34 33.49
C TYR A 75 0.90 2.53 33.48
N ASP A 76 1.50 2.44 34.66
CA ASP A 76 2.94 2.21 34.77
C ASP A 76 3.25 0.73 34.52
N GLU A 77 4.10 0.47 33.53
CA GLU A 77 4.46 -0.90 33.13
C GLU A 77 5.16 -1.69 34.25
N LYS A 78 5.85 -1.01 35.17
CA LYS A 78 6.71 -1.64 36.17
C LYS A 78 6.13 -1.67 37.58
N ALA A 79 5.30 -0.74 37.93
CA ALA A 79 4.86 -0.50 39.31
C ALA A 79 3.47 -1.07 39.63
N GLY A 80 3.06 -2.16 38.99
CA GLY A 80 1.83 -2.91 39.30
C GLY A 80 0.53 -2.09 39.20
N ASN A 81 0.30 -1.15 40.14
CA ASN A 81 -0.91 -0.31 40.17
C ASN A 81 -0.61 1.19 39.94
N GLY A 82 0.60 1.55 39.50
CA GLY A 82 0.95 2.94 39.21
C GLY A 82 0.21 3.48 37.97
N ILE A 83 -0.18 4.72 38.03
CA ILE A 83 -0.88 5.43 36.95
C ILE A 83 -0.09 6.68 36.58
N TRP A 84 0.33 6.79 35.34
CA TRP A 84 0.86 8.01 34.77
C TRP A 84 -0.31 8.89 34.31
N LEU A 85 -0.25 10.17 34.70
CA LEU A 85 -1.24 11.19 34.37
C LEU A 85 -0.54 12.41 33.78
N THR A 86 -1.17 13.06 32.83
CA THR A 86 -0.70 14.35 32.31
C THR A 86 -1.73 15.44 32.54
N THR A 87 -1.27 16.69 32.60
CA THR A 87 -2.15 17.86 32.78
C THR A 87 -2.04 18.85 31.61
N ASN A 88 -3.07 19.70 31.46
CA ASN A 88 -3.09 20.78 30.47
C ASN A 88 -2.03 21.86 30.71
N ARG A 89 -1.38 21.87 31.87
CA ARG A 89 -0.26 22.76 32.20
C ARG A 89 1.12 22.13 31.93
N GLY A 90 1.15 20.93 31.32
CA GLY A 90 2.39 20.26 30.97
C GLY A 90 3.09 19.63 32.18
N ASN A 91 2.35 19.08 33.09
CA ASN A 91 2.87 18.25 34.17
C ASN A 91 2.62 16.77 33.88
N LEU A 92 3.61 15.95 34.20
CA LEU A 92 3.52 14.49 34.26
C LEU A 92 3.47 14.08 35.73
N ILE A 93 2.53 13.21 36.10
CA ILE A 93 2.31 12.76 37.46
C ILE A 93 2.34 11.25 37.49
N LEU A 94 3.17 10.68 38.36
CA LEU A 94 3.07 9.26 38.74
C LEU A 94 2.27 9.16 40.03
N PHE A 95 1.16 8.45 39.98
CA PHE A 95 0.24 8.27 41.07
C PHE A 95 0.08 6.79 41.42
N HIS A 96 0.12 6.46 42.72
CA HIS A 96 -0.11 5.12 43.22
C HIS A 96 -1.42 5.09 44.05
N PRO A 97 -2.47 4.41 43.59
CA PRO A 97 -3.77 4.37 44.29
C PRO A 97 -3.71 3.81 45.71
N ASP A 98 -2.71 2.96 46.00
CA ASP A 98 -2.51 2.34 47.32
C ASP A 98 -1.80 3.26 48.32
N ILE A 99 -1.12 4.31 47.82
CA ILE A 99 -0.41 5.33 48.61
C ILE A 99 -0.73 6.72 48.04
N PRO A 100 -1.96 7.21 48.17
CA PRO A 100 -2.44 8.41 47.47
C PRO A 100 -1.69 9.70 47.83
N GLU A 101 -1.03 9.73 48.99
CA GLU A 101 -0.29 10.90 49.47
C GLU A 101 1.11 11.02 48.84
N ALA A 102 1.62 9.94 48.23
CA ALA A 102 2.95 9.89 47.64
C ALA A 102 2.86 9.92 46.11
N TYR A 103 2.62 11.08 45.51
CA TYR A 103 2.70 11.25 44.05
C TYR A 103 3.86 12.16 43.65
N GLN A 104 4.46 11.85 42.51
CA GLN A 104 5.55 12.64 41.94
C GLN A 104 5.01 13.51 40.80
N LYS A 105 5.21 14.84 40.88
CA LYS A 105 4.88 15.79 39.81
C LYS A 105 6.13 16.21 39.09
N ILE A 106 6.20 16.00 37.77
CA ILE A 106 7.36 16.26 36.91
C ILE A 106 6.96 17.28 35.86
N PRO A 107 7.59 18.46 35.81
CA PRO A 107 7.28 19.47 34.79
C PRO A 107 7.85 19.03 33.44
N LEU A 108 7.02 18.98 32.40
CA LEU A 108 7.41 18.69 31.01
C LEU A 108 7.83 19.94 30.23
N THR A 109 7.51 21.13 30.78
CA THR A 109 7.80 22.44 30.18
C THR A 109 8.16 23.44 31.26
N ASP A 110 8.80 24.55 30.87
CA ASP A 110 9.13 25.66 31.76
C ASP A 110 7.89 26.52 32.13
N GLY A 111 6.87 25.89 32.69
CA GLY A 111 5.63 26.54 33.11
C GLY A 111 4.67 26.96 31.98
N LYS A 112 4.95 26.58 30.72
CA LYS A 112 4.09 26.89 29.57
C LYS A 112 3.02 25.79 29.40
N PRO A 113 1.79 26.15 29.05
CA PRO A 113 0.76 25.18 28.75
C PRO A 113 1.21 24.17 27.66
N LEU A 114 0.90 22.90 27.85
CA LEU A 114 1.17 21.83 26.91
C LEU A 114 -0.13 21.06 26.65
N GLN A 115 -0.58 21.07 25.41
CA GLN A 115 -1.76 20.31 25.04
C GLN A 115 -1.35 18.86 24.75
N VAL A 116 -1.53 17.99 25.75
CA VAL A 116 -1.28 16.55 25.63
C VAL A 116 -2.49 15.86 25.05
N THR A 117 -2.29 15.01 24.09
CA THR A 117 -3.33 14.24 23.36
C THR A 117 -3.37 12.78 23.79
N SER A 118 -2.22 12.17 24.03
CA SER A 118 -2.10 10.79 24.51
C SER A 118 -0.81 10.56 25.28
N ILE A 119 -0.83 9.50 26.07
CA ILE A 119 0.33 9.03 26.84
C ILE A 119 0.44 7.52 26.72
N LEU A 120 1.69 7.03 26.59
CA LEU A 120 2.02 5.61 26.55
C LEU A 120 3.25 5.37 27.41
N ASN A 121 3.20 4.43 28.35
CA ASN A 121 4.39 3.97 29.06
C ASN A 121 4.80 2.60 28.52
N ARG A 122 6.04 2.50 28.02
CA ARG A 122 6.58 1.26 27.50
C ARG A 122 8.10 1.22 27.62
N ASP A 123 8.64 0.07 28.03
CA ASP A 123 10.10 -0.21 28.14
C ASP A 123 10.87 0.81 28.97
N GLY A 124 10.21 1.40 29.99
CA GLY A 124 10.80 2.42 30.88
C GLY A 124 10.85 3.81 30.27
N VAL A 125 10.10 4.06 29.20
CA VAL A 125 9.94 5.37 28.58
C VAL A 125 8.47 5.74 28.56
N VAL A 126 8.15 6.95 29.04
CA VAL A 126 6.82 7.54 28.92
C VAL A 126 6.81 8.43 27.67
N TRP A 127 6.02 8.03 26.68
CA TRP A 127 5.82 8.73 25.42
C TRP A 127 4.61 9.64 25.56
N ILE A 128 4.77 10.93 25.33
CA ILE A 128 3.74 11.95 25.54
C ILE A 128 3.50 12.66 24.21
N SER A 129 2.38 12.37 23.57
CA SER A 129 1.98 13.00 22.31
C SER A 129 1.36 14.36 22.56
N THR A 130 1.68 15.35 21.71
CA THR A 130 1.26 16.73 21.93
C THR A 130 0.82 17.45 20.65
N ILE A 131 0.00 18.48 20.79
CA ILE A 131 -0.27 19.45 19.73
C ILE A 131 0.87 20.48 19.68
N ALA A 132 1.36 20.77 18.50
CA ALA A 132 2.36 21.78 18.15
C ALA A 132 3.78 21.55 18.73
N LYS A 133 4.03 20.45 19.46
CA LYS A 133 5.32 20.17 20.09
C LYS A 133 5.89 18.78 19.80
N GLY A 134 5.23 17.99 18.97
CA GLY A 134 5.64 16.63 18.65
C GLY A 134 5.44 15.65 19.82
N ILE A 135 6.42 14.80 20.07
CA ILE A 135 6.41 13.82 21.16
C ILE A 135 7.49 14.17 22.17
N VAL A 136 7.13 14.19 23.46
CA VAL A 136 8.07 14.24 24.57
C VAL A 136 8.28 12.84 25.10
N ARG A 137 9.53 12.39 25.28
CA ARG A 137 9.86 11.12 25.93
C ARG A 137 10.46 11.41 27.31
N TYR A 138 9.93 10.79 28.34
CA TYR A 138 10.47 10.80 29.67
C TYR A 138 11.04 9.43 30.02
N HIS A 139 12.34 9.36 30.27
CA HIS A 139 13.07 8.14 30.62
C HIS A 139 12.98 7.90 32.13
N THR A 140 12.17 6.94 32.56
CA THR A 140 11.85 6.71 33.99
C THR A 140 13.04 6.31 34.84
N LYS A 141 14.11 5.72 34.25
CA LYS A 141 15.31 5.32 34.98
C LYS A 141 16.28 6.49 35.21
N SER A 142 16.51 7.31 34.21
CA SER A 142 17.47 8.41 34.25
C SER A 142 16.86 9.74 34.70
N GLY A 143 15.51 9.88 34.58
CA GLY A 143 14.82 11.16 34.75
C GLY A 143 15.02 12.13 33.59
N ASN A 144 15.71 11.72 32.53
CA ASN A 144 15.99 12.57 31.37
C ASN A 144 14.74 12.71 30.49
N MET A 145 14.67 13.85 29.81
CA MET A 145 13.64 14.10 28.79
C MET A 145 14.27 14.46 27.46
N ASP A 146 13.73 13.92 26.39
CA ASP A 146 14.04 14.33 25.02
C ASP A 146 12.77 14.59 24.21
N ARG A 147 12.92 15.13 23.01
CA ARG A 147 11.79 15.50 22.16
C ARG A 147 12.01 15.05 20.73
N ILE A 148 10.97 14.45 20.15
CA ILE A 148 10.87 14.10 18.74
C ILE A 148 10.04 15.19 18.05
N SER A 149 10.60 15.83 17.03
CA SER A 149 9.97 16.98 16.37
C SER A 149 9.82 16.82 14.86
N TYR A 150 9.13 17.79 14.25
CA TYR A 150 8.96 17.97 12.81
C TYR A 150 9.59 19.30 12.38
N GLY A 151 10.21 19.35 11.20
CA GLY A 151 10.66 20.59 10.56
C GLY A 151 12.08 21.05 10.94
N GLY A 152 12.90 20.20 11.58
CA GLY A 152 14.32 20.45 11.81
C GLY A 152 15.20 20.12 10.60
N THR A 153 16.40 20.70 10.53
CA THR A 153 17.45 20.31 9.57
C THR A 153 18.33 19.25 10.21
N GLY A 154 18.22 17.99 9.80
CA GLY A 154 19.03 16.87 10.30
C GLY A 154 18.24 15.80 11.05
N LYS A 155 18.87 15.18 12.07
CA LYS A 155 18.28 14.07 12.87
C LYS A 155 17.00 14.43 13.65
N GLU A 156 16.62 15.70 13.70
CA GLU A 156 15.46 16.19 14.46
C GLU A 156 14.13 16.12 13.70
N ASN A 157 14.15 15.88 12.38
CA ASN A 157 12.94 15.82 11.56
C ASN A 157 12.42 14.38 11.45
N LEU A 158 11.96 13.84 12.55
CA LEU A 158 11.55 12.44 12.65
C LEU A 158 10.02 12.23 12.53
N LEU A 159 9.20 13.28 12.45
CA LEU A 159 7.73 13.17 12.42
C LEU A 159 7.14 13.64 11.09
N SER A 160 5.92 13.17 10.79
CA SER A 160 5.12 13.63 9.64
C SER A 160 4.45 14.99 9.87
N HIS A 161 4.24 15.38 11.12
CA HIS A 161 3.66 16.68 11.53
C HIS A 161 3.98 17.00 13.00
N THR A 162 3.86 18.27 13.39
CA THR A 162 4.03 18.73 14.79
C THR A 162 2.91 18.29 15.72
N ASP A 163 1.69 18.14 15.17
CA ASP A 163 0.50 17.73 15.92
C ASP A 163 0.40 16.22 15.91
N VAL A 164 0.73 15.61 17.04
CA VAL A 164 0.67 14.17 17.26
C VAL A 164 -0.55 13.87 18.13
N TYR A 165 -1.48 13.09 17.61
CA TYR A 165 -2.72 12.75 18.32
C TYR A 165 -2.56 11.53 19.21
N GLN A 166 -1.81 10.53 18.74
CA GLN A 166 -1.59 9.32 19.52
C GLN A 166 -0.29 8.63 19.11
N THR A 167 0.41 8.09 20.09
CA THR A 167 1.53 7.15 19.88
C THR A 167 1.16 5.81 20.51
N ILE A 168 1.27 4.73 19.74
CA ILE A 168 1.00 3.36 20.20
C ILE A 168 2.20 2.45 19.89
N PHE A 169 2.35 1.38 20.67
CA PHE A 169 3.31 0.31 20.40
C PHE A 169 2.67 -0.73 19.47
N ILE A 170 3.38 -1.12 18.40
CA ILE A 170 2.88 -2.04 17.37
C ILE A 170 3.74 -3.33 17.26
N GLY A 171 4.48 -3.66 18.31
CA GLY A 171 5.35 -4.85 18.34
C GLY A 171 6.72 -4.62 17.68
N ASN A 172 7.63 -5.59 17.87
CA ASN A 172 8.98 -5.60 17.27
C ASN A 172 9.76 -4.29 17.46
N ASN A 173 9.73 -3.74 18.67
CA ASN A 173 10.40 -2.46 19.02
C ASN A 173 9.98 -1.29 18.10
N ARG A 174 8.72 -1.28 17.62
CA ARG A 174 8.19 -0.24 16.72
C ARG A 174 7.03 0.48 17.39
N TYR A 175 7.02 1.79 17.18
CA TYR A 175 5.96 2.69 17.65
C TYR A 175 5.34 3.39 16.44
N LEU A 176 4.03 3.54 16.44
CA LEU A 176 3.29 4.31 15.46
C LEU A 176 2.82 5.61 16.08
N ALA A 177 3.22 6.73 15.51
CA ALA A 177 2.69 8.05 15.84
C ALA A 177 1.71 8.49 14.74
N VAL A 178 0.45 8.69 15.09
CA VAL A 178 -0.57 9.25 14.20
C VAL A 178 -0.64 10.76 14.37
N THR A 179 -0.63 11.49 13.25
CA THR A 179 -0.45 12.93 13.22
C THR A 179 -1.49 13.60 12.33
N TRP A 180 -1.57 14.93 12.40
CA TRP A 180 -2.42 15.73 11.50
C TRP A 180 -1.97 15.65 10.02
N GLY A 181 -0.72 15.28 9.74
CA GLY A 181 -0.15 15.18 8.39
C GLY A 181 0.11 13.77 7.91
N GLY A 182 -0.39 12.73 8.58
CA GLY A 182 -0.15 11.33 8.25
C GLY A 182 0.27 10.50 9.46
N TYR A 183 1.19 9.56 9.28
CA TYR A 183 1.74 8.78 10.38
C TYR A 183 3.26 8.63 10.26
N THR A 184 3.87 8.28 11.37
CA THR A 184 5.31 8.00 11.45
C THR A 184 5.54 6.69 12.18
N LEU A 185 6.35 5.83 11.61
CA LEU A 185 6.92 4.68 12.32
C LEU A 185 8.22 5.12 13.00
N LEU A 186 8.30 4.92 14.29
CA LEU A 186 9.47 5.23 15.12
C LEU A 186 10.10 3.91 15.58
N MET A 187 11.40 3.78 15.40
CA MET A 187 12.16 2.58 15.72
C MET A 187 13.36 2.96 16.58
N PRO A 188 13.28 2.76 17.91
CA PRO A 188 14.45 2.90 18.79
C PRO A 188 15.56 1.92 18.39
N ASP A 189 16.81 2.37 18.46
CA ASP A 189 17.96 1.48 18.27
C ASP A 189 18.02 0.44 19.42
N GLU A 190 18.28 -0.82 19.07
CA GLU A 190 18.30 -1.92 20.06
C GLU A 190 19.41 -1.77 21.10
N LYS A 191 20.53 -1.15 20.73
CA LYS A 191 21.70 -0.97 21.61
C LYS A 191 21.67 0.35 22.34
N ASN A 192 21.07 1.38 21.74
CA ASN A 192 20.93 2.71 22.33
C ASN A 192 19.51 3.24 22.14
N PRO A 193 18.56 2.94 23.04
CA PRO A 193 17.15 3.33 22.93
C PRO A 193 16.89 4.84 22.90
N GLU A 194 17.89 5.67 23.22
CA GLU A 194 17.82 7.12 23.06
C GLU A 194 17.91 7.53 21.59
N GLU A 195 18.58 6.73 20.75
CA GLU A 195 18.63 6.93 19.31
C GLU A 195 17.41 6.34 18.63
N LEU A 196 16.83 7.12 17.70
CA LEU A 196 15.65 6.75 16.92
C LEU A 196 15.92 6.86 15.43
N THR A 197 15.39 5.90 14.69
CA THR A 197 15.14 6.05 13.26
C THR A 197 13.65 6.18 13.00
N SER A 198 13.25 6.80 11.90
CA SER A 198 11.85 6.95 11.55
C SER A 198 11.58 6.71 10.07
N GLU A 199 10.40 6.20 9.79
CA GLU A 199 9.81 6.19 8.46
C GLU A 199 8.58 7.09 8.46
N VAL A 200 8.65 8.17 7.68
CA VAL A 200 7.63 9.22 7.64
C VAL A 200 6.70 8.99 6.43
N TYR A 201 5.41 8.92 6.70
CA TYR A 201 4.35 8.74 5.72
C TYR A 201 3.42 9.95 5.74
N ASN A 202 3.61 10.87 4.80
CA ASN A 202 2.80 12.08 4.67
C ASN A 202 2.45 12.39 3.19
N ASN A 203 1.56 13.35 2.98
CA ASN A 203 1.09 13.76 1.66
C ASN A 203 2.16 14.37 0.76
N THR A 204 3.26 14.88 1.30
CA THR A 204 4.24 15.62 0.50
C THR A 204 5.17 14.71 -0.27
N HIS A 205 5.28 13.44 0.10
CA HIS A 205 6.19 12.48 -0.52
C HIS A 205 5.55 11.57 -1.57
N THR A 206 4.23 11.57 -1.67
CA THR A 206 3.53 10.77 -2.67
C THR A 206 2.33 11.54 -3.22
N GLN A 207 2.27 11.73 -4.53
CA GLN A 207 1.04 12.19 -5.23
C GLN A 207 -0.15 11.23 -4.98
N ILE A 208 0.08 10.16 -4.30
CA ILE A 208 -0.75 9.00 -4.03
C ILE A 208 -1.87 9.30 -3.02
N TYR A 209 -1.60 10.17 -2.04
CA TYR A 209 -2.53 10.40 -0.93
C TYR A 209 -3.42 11.65 -1.09
N ARG A 210 -3.48 12.25 -2.29
CA ARG A 210 -4.34 13.45 -2.51
C ARG A 210 -5.82 13.22 -2.20
N ASN A 211 -6.26 11.97 -2.18
CA ASN A 211 -7.65 11.58 -1.92
C ASN A 211 -7.86 10.85 -0.59
N LEU A 212 -6.78 10.56 0.18
CA LEU A 212 -6.90 9.98 1.51
C LEU A 212 -6.91 11.11 2.54
N GLU A 213 -7.87 11.07 3.46
CA GLU A 213 -7.85 11.93 4.63
C GLU A 213 -6.61 11.62 5.45
N THR A 214 -5.67 12.54 5.49
CA THR A 214 -4.36 12.35 6.14
C THR A 214 -4.34 12.74 7.59
N ARG A 215 -5.40 13.40 8.05
CA ARG A 215 -5.56 13.79 9.45
C ARG A 215 -5.92 12.56 10.26
N MET A 216 -4.91 11.87 10.77
CA MET A 216 -5.08 10.69 11.59
C MET A 216 -5.16 11.10 13.05
N ILE A 217 -6.21 10.65 13.76
CA ILE A 217 -6.52 11.10 15.12
C ILE A 217 -6.47 9.99 16.16
N SER A 218 -6.53 8.73 15.75
CA SER A 218 -6.47 7.60 16.68
C SER A 218 -5.89 6.36 16.00
N ALA A 219 -5.29 5.48 16.79
CA ALA A 219 -4.85 4.17 16.33
C ALA A 219 -5.06 3.14 17.43
N CYS A 220 -5.32 1.90 17.03
CA CYS A 220 -5.40 0.75 17.91
C CYS A 220 -4.71 -0.45 17.25
N TYR A 221 -3.82 -1.09 17.98
CA TYR A 221 -3.18 -2.33 17.57
C TYR A 221 -3.74 -3.46 18.41
N ASP A 222 -4.46 -4.38 17.76
CA ASP A 222 -5.10 -5.47 18.47
C ASP A 222 -4.16 -6.67 18.71
N PRO A 223 -4.48 -7.56 19.66
CA PRO A 223 -3.69 -8.75 19.95
C PRO A 223 -3.56 -9.72 18.76
N ASN A 224 -4.44 -9.60 17.77
CA ASN A 224 -4.40 -10.41 16.54
C ASN A 224 -3.46 -9.83 15.48
N GLY A 225 -2.76 -8.73 15.78
CA GLY A 225 -1.81 -8.10 14.88
C GLY A 225 -2.43 -7.18 13.83
N LEU A 226 -3.68 -6.76 14.02
CA LEU A 226 -4.34 -5.77 13.17
C LEU A 226 -4.13 -4.36 13.72
N LEU A 227 -3.68 -3.47 12.86
CA LEU A 227 -3.60 -2.05 13.12
C LEU A 227 -4.83 -1.34 12.56
N TRP A 228 -5.58 -0.66 13.42
CA TRP A 228 -6.71 0.17 13.07
C TRP A 228 -6.34 1.64 13.24
N ILE A 229 -6.68 2.50 12.26
CA ILE A 229 -6.41 3.93 12.29
C ILE A 229 -7.69 4.69 12.00
N GLY A 230 -8.10 5.52 12.94
CA GLY A 230 -9.22 6.47 12.78
C GLY A 230 -8.74 7.78 12.19
N THR A 231 -9.51 8.32 11.23
CA THR A 231 -9.20 9.57 10.54
C THR A 231 -10.25 10.64 10.83
N ASN A 232 -9.90 11.91 10.64
CA ASN A 232 -10.83 13.01 10.76
C ASN A 232 -11.61 13.21 9.45
N GLY A 233 -12.70 12.49 9.29
CA GLY A 233 -13.61 12.59 8.13
C GLY A 233 -13.43 11.53 7.06
N GLY A 234 -12.30 10.79 7.05
CA GLY A 234 -12.01 9.72 6.06
C GLY A 234 -12.40 8.32 6.52
N GLY A 235 -13.06 8.18 7.68
CA GLY A 235 -13.47 6.88 8.22
C GLY A 235 -12.37 6.15 8.97
N VAL A 236 -12.38 4.82 8.92
CA VAL A 236 -11.43 3.95 9.61
C VAL A 236 -10.66 3.11 8.59
N MET A 237 -9.34 3.08 8.72
CA MET A 237 -8.44 2.22 7.96
C MET A 237 -7.96 1.06 8.83
N TYR A 238 -7.64 -0.08 8.23
CA TYR A 238 -6.98 -1.16 8.94
C TYR A 238 -5.85 -1.78 8.12
N SER A 239 -4.85 -2.33 8.81
CA SER A 239 -3.73 -3.06 8.21
C SER A 239 -3.35 -4.26 9.07
N ASP A 240 -3.09 -5.40 8.45
CA ASP A 240 -2.54 -6.58 9.13
C ASP A 240 -1.01 -6.48 9.16
N LEU A 241 -0.43 -6.27 10.35
CA LEU A 241 1.02 -6.11 10.52
C LEU A 241 1.76 -7.42 10.80
N ARG A 242 1.06 -8.57 10.88
CA ARG A 242 1.68 -9.88 11.15
C ARG A 242 2.57 -10.37 10.02
N SER A 243 2.35 -9.88 8.83
CA SER A 243 3.10 -10.27 7.65
C SER A 243 3.81 -9.06 7.03
N GLN A 244 5.13 -9.13 6.93
CA GLN A 244 5.82 -8.35 5.91
C GLN A 244 5.44 -8.97 4.56
N PHE A 245 4.47 -8.36 3.86
CA PHE A 245 3.94 -8.91 2.62
C PHE A 245 4.90 -8.77 1.44
N TYR A 246 5.96 -7.97 1.58
CA TYR A 246 6.90 -7.74 0.48
C TYR A 246 8.29 -7.33 0.97
N ASP A 247 9.29 -7.77 0.23
CA ASP A 247 10.66 -7.30 0.34
C ASP A 247 10.96 -6.31 -0.79
N ARG A 248 11.75 -5.28 -0.51
CA ARG A 248 12.23 -4.35 -1.53
C ARG A 248 13.63 -4.71 -1.96
N TYR A 249 13.82 -4.99 -3.24
CA TYR A 249 15.10 -5.43 -3.78
C TYR A 249 15.83 -4.38 -4.61
N TYR A 250 15.09 -3.52 -5.31
CA TYR A 250 15.65 -2.50 -6.19
C TYR A 250 15.00 -1.16 -5.93
N GLN A 251 15.80 -0.13 -5.69
CA GLN A 251 15.33 1.23 -5.46
C GLN A 251 16.15 2.19 -6.32
N ASP A 252 15.57 2.68 -7.38
CA ASP A 252 16.14 3.74 -8.19
C ASP A 252 15.05 4.74 -8.57
N ARG A 253 15.08 5.91 -7.95
CA ARG A 253 14.03 6.95 -8.12
C ARG A 253 13.93 7.50 -9.54
N HIS A 254 14.95 7.25 -10.37
CA HIS A 254 15.05 7.79 -11.73
C HIS A 254 14.92 6.73 -12.82
N ASN A 255 14.56 5.50 -12.46
CA ASN A 255 14.54 4.39 -13.41
C ASN A 255 13.33 3.48 -13.21
N GLU A 256 12.30 3.69 -14.04
CA GLU A 256 11.07 2.89 -13.99
C GLU A 256 11.32 1.46 -14.48
N ILE A 257 10.73 0.48 -13.80
CA ILE A 257 10.72 -0.91 -14.22
C ILE A 257 9.54 -1.13 -15.17
N CYS A 258 9.84 -1.52 -16.41
CA CYS A 258 8.86 -1.74 -17.46
C CYS A 258 8.57 -3.23 -17.71
N GLY A 259 9.41 -4.14 -17.22
CA GLY A 259 9.20 -5.58 -17.31
C GLY A 259 10.05 -6.33 -16.30
N ILE A 260 9.54 -7.46 -15.83
CA ILE A 260 10.20 -8.33 -14.84
C ILE A 260 10.14 -9.76 -15.36
N LEU A 261 11.27 -10.44 -15.38
CA LEU A 261 11.39 -11.86 -15.75
C LEU A 261 12.29 -12.61 -14.76
N MET A 262 12.13 -13.91 -14.70
CA MET A 262 13.10 -14.81 -14.05
C MET A 262 13.57 -15.88 -15.06
N ASP A 263 14.89 -16.05 -15.18
CA ASP A 263 15.48 -17.09 -16.01
C ASP A 263 15.48 -18.46 -15.28
N ASP A 264 15.90 -19.50 -15.99
CA ASP A 264 15.94 -20.87 -15.45
C ASP A 264 17.03 -21.05 -14.37
N SER A 265 17.95 -20.09 -14.24
CA SER A 265 18.94 -20.02 -13.17
C SER A 265 18.43 -19.24 -11.95
N HIS A 266 17.14 -18.92 -11.89
CA HIS A 266 16.50 -18.11 -10.84
C HIS A 266 17.07 -16.69 -10.71
N ARG A 267 17.68 -16.13 -11.74
CA ARG A 267 18.07 -14.73 -11.77
C ARG A 267 16.92 -13.86 -12.25
N VAL A 268 16.74 -12.75 -11.58
CA VAL A 268 15.71 -11.77 -11.92
C VAL A 268 16.28 -10.78 -12.94
N TRP A 269 15.54 -10.56 -14.02
CA TRP A 269 15.86 -9.64 -15.09
C TRP A 269 14.82 -8.52 -15.13
N LEU A 270 15.29 -7.29 -15.28
CA LEU A 270 14.45 -6.10 -15.33
C LEU A 270 14.62 -5.40 -16.67
N ALA A 271 13.52 -5.14 -17.36
CA ALA A 271 13.47 -4.17 -18.43
C ALA A 271 13.21 -2.78 -17.80
N THR A 272 14.08 -1.81 -18.09
CA THR A 272 14.00 -0.49 -17.44
C THR A 272 13.94 0.65 -18.45
N TYR A 273 13.36 1.79 -18.03
CA TYR A 273 13.12 2.94 -18.90
C TYR A 273 14.43 3.68 -19.26
N HIS A 274 15.39 3.78 -18.34
CA HIS A 274 16.61 4.57 -18.57
C HIS A 274 17.91 3.76 -18.61
N LYS A 275 17.96 2.61 -17.92
CA LYS A 275 19.20 1.84 -17.77
C LYS A 275 19.26 0.57 -18.62
N GLY A 276 18.29 0.37 -19.52
CA GLY A 276 18.24 -0.81 -20.36
C GLY A 276 17.86 -2.07 -19.61
N ILE A 277 18.65 -3.13 -19.77
CA ILE A 277 18.41 -4.42 -19.11
C ILE A 277 19.29 -4.51 -17.86
N MET A 278 18.65 -4.81 -16.71
CA MET A 278 19.33 -5.11 -15.45
C MET A 278 19.13 -6.58 -15.10
N ARG A 279 20.10 -7.17 -14.43
CA ARG A 279 20.02 -8.56 -13.96
C ARG A 279 20.49 -8.67 -12.53
N SER A 280 19.84 -9.51 -11.72
CA SER A 280 20.30 -9.79 -10.35
C SER A 280 21.68 -10.44 -10.34
N ASP A 281 22.57 -10.00 -9.46
CA ASP A 281 23.95 -10.49 -9.37
C ASP A 281 24.00 -11.93 -8.85
N ILE A 282 23.00 -12.31 -8.06
CA ILE A 282 22.82 -13.67 -7.54
C ILE A 282 21.44 -14.21 -7.93
N PRO A 283 21.24 -15.53 -7.97
CA PRO A 283 19.91 -16.13 -8.07
C PRO A 283 19.01 -15.71 -6.91
N TYR A 284 17.73 -15.51 -7.21
CA TYR A 284 16.73 -15.24 -6.20
C TYR A 284 16.59 -16.42 -5.24
N ALA A 285 16.59 -16.14 -3.95
CA ALA A 285 16.20 -17.06 -2.91
C ALA A 285 15.48 -16.27 -1.80
N GLN A 286 14.43 -16.85 -1.23
CA GLN A 286 13.65 -16.23 -0.18
C GLN A 286 14.54 -15.78 0.99
N GLY A 287 14.33 -14.54 1.46
CA GLY A 287 15.11 -13.95 2.56
C GLY A 287 16.51 -13.44 2.18
N LYS A 288 16.94 -13.57 0.93
CA LYS A 288 18.22 -12.99 0.45
C LYS A 288 17.98 -11.66 -0.24
N LYS A 289 18.76 -10.66 0.14
CA LYS A 289 18.74 -9.35 -0.52
C LYS A 289 19.36 -9.45 -1.91
N LEU A 290 18.67 -8.96 -2.95
CA LEU A 290 19.16 -8.89 -4.31
C LEU A 290 19.83 -7.54 -4.58
N SER A 291 20.95 -7.58 -5.30
CA SER A 291 21.54 -6.45 -6.02
C SER A 291 21.42 -6.68 -7.52
N PHE A 292 21.44 -5.59 -8.31
CA PHE A 292 21.23 -5.62 -9.74
C PHE A 292 22.32 -4.85 -10.45
N SER A 293 22.90 -5.47 -11.48
CA SER A 293 23.87 -4.86 -12.37
C SER A 293 23.30 -4.68 -13.77
N LYS A 294 23.73 -3.62 -14.46
CA LYS A 294 23.40 -3.40 -15.87
C LYS A 294 24.05 -4.47 -16.72
N VAL A 295 23.30 -5.00 -17.68
CA VAL A 295 23.80 -6.01 -18.62
C VAL A 295 24.25 -5.31 -19.90
N ASP A 296 25.45 -5.64 -20.38
CA ASP A 296 25.94 -5.18 -21.69
C ASP A 296 25.26 -5.99 -22.80
N THR A 297 24.48 -5.31 -23.62
CA THR A 297 23.80 -5.91 -24.78
C THR A 297 24.66 -5.93 -26.04
N GLY A 298 25.86 -5.32 -26.00
CA GLY A 298 26.73 -5.16 -27.16
C GLY A 298 26.28 -4.06 -28.14
N SER A 299 25.26 -3.29 -27.80
CA SER A 299 24.71 -2.22 -28.66
C SER A 299 25.60 -0.98 -28.72
N GLY A 300 26.55 -0.84 -27.78
CA GLY A 300 27.40 0.35 -27.63
C GLY A 300 26.69 1.62 -27.18
N LYS A 301 25.38 1.54 -26.85
CA LYS A 301 24.59 2.67 -26.36
C LYS A 301 24.57 2.69 -24.84
N SER A 302 24.88 3.82 -24.26
CA SER A 302 24.87 3.99 -22.80
C SER A 302 23.46 3.99 -22.19
N GLU A 303 22.46 4.41 -22.95
CA GLU A 303 21.07 4.50 -22.52
C GLU A 303 20.16 3.78 -23.51
N GLU A 304 19.55 2.70 -23.05
CA GLU A 304 18.56 1.93 -23.79
C GLU A 304 17.26 1.92 -22.98
N THR A 305 16.15 2.19 -23.65
CA THR A 305 14.83 2.14 -23.03
C THR A 305 14.12 0.86 -23.44
N MET A 306 13.92 -0.04 -22.48
CA MET A 306 13.17 -1.27 -22.63
C MET A 306 11.78 -1.12 -22.00
N LEU A 307 10.73 -1.35 -22.78
CA LEU A 307 9.34 -1.06 -22.38
C LEU A 307 8.56 -2.31 -21.96
N CYS A 308 9.00 -3.47 -22.36
CA CYS A 308 8.38 -4.75 -22.00
C CYS A 308 9.39 -5.88 -22.06
N ALA A 309 9.03 -7.03 -21.47
CA ALA A 309 9.86 -8.22 -21.48
C ALA A 309 8.98 -9.47 -21.56
N LEU A 310 9.50 -10.53 -22.19
CA LEU A 310 8.86 -11.84 -22.35
C LEU A 310 9.93 -12.95 -22.27
N LYS A 311 9.62 -14.04 -21.59
CA LYS A 311 10.40 -15.30 -21.67
C LYS A 311 9.67 -16.27 -22.59
N ASP A 312 10.36 -16.81 -23.59
CA ASP A 312 9.78 -17.80 -24.48
C ASP A 312 9.88 -19.23 -23.90
N VAL A 313 9.27 -20.18 -24.58
CA VAL A 313 9.26 -21.61 -24.19
C VAL A 313 10.65 -22.27 -24.22
N GLU A 314 11.59 -21.67 -24.95
CA GLU A 314 12.99 -22.14 -25.07
C GLU A 314 13.88 -21.51 -23.98
N GLY A 315 13.33 -20.63 -23.14
CA GLY A 315 14.03 -19.89 -22.08
C GLY A 315 14.73 -18.61 -22.56
N ASN A 316 14.63 -18.23 -23.85
CA ASN A 316 15.18 -16.97 -24.32
C ASN A 316 14.38 -15.79 -23.77
N LEU A 317 15.08 -14.69 -23.52
CA LEU A 317 14.47 -13.48 -22.97
C LEU A 317 14.37 -12.40 -24.04
N TRP A 318 13.16 -11.95 -24.30
CA TRP A 318 12.81 -10.95 -25.30
C TRP A 318 12.51 -9.62 -24.63
N PHE A 319 13.10 -8.55 -25.15
CA PHE A 319 12.90 -7.20 -24.64
C PHE A 319 12.46 -6.27 -25.78
N GLY A 320 11.34 -5.59 -25.58
CA GLY A 320 10.82 -4.59 -26.52
C GLY A 320 11.38 -3.21 -26.23
N ASN A 321 11.87 -2.55 -27.29
CA ASN A 321 12.57 -1.29 -27.21
C ASN A 321 11.67 -0.11 -27.64
N ILE A 322 11.92 1.09 -27.12
CA ILE A 322 11.24 2.32 -27.50
C ILE A 322 11.44 2.67 -28.98
N ASN A 323 12.55 2.24 -29.59
CA ASN A 323 12.90 2.53 -30.98
C ASN A 323 12.32 1.52 -32.00
N GLY A 324 11.41 0.64 -31.57
CA GLY A 324 10.78 -0.32 -32.46
C GLY A 324 11.65 -1.53 -32.80
N THR A 325 12.57 -1.92 -31.92
CA THR A 325 13.41 -3.12 -32.07
C THR A 325 13.12 -4.13 -30.97
N LEU A 326 13.54 -5.39 -31.20
CA LEU A 326 13.54 -6.44 -30.20
C LEU A 326 14.98 -6.82 -29.86
N THR A 327 15.34 -6.80 -28.58
CA THR A 327 16.61 -7.31 -28.09
C THR A 327 16.37 -8.67 -27.44
N VAL A 328 17.05 -9.70 -27.91
CA VAL A 328 16.86 -11.09 -27.46
C VAL A 328 18.11 -11.60 -26.81
N TYR A 329 18.00 -12.09 -25.58
CA TYR A 329 19.03 -12.87 -24.93
C TYR A 329 18.80 -14.35 -25.22
N HIS A 330 19.72 -14.97 -25.97
CA HIS A 330 19.69 -16.39 -26.26
C HIS A 330 20.36 -17.18 -25.14
N VAL A 331 19.58 -17.89 -24.35
CA VAL A 331 20.05 -18.59 -23.15
C VAL A 331 21.13 -19.65 -23.48
N ARG A 332 21.01 -20.35 -24.62
CA ARG A 332 21.96 -21.37 -25.03
C ARG A 332 23.35 -20.83 -25.36
N THR A 333 23.43 -19.61 -25.90
CA THR A 333 24.70 -19.00 -26.35
C THR A 333 25.23 -17.95 -25.41
N GLY A 334 24.39 -17.47 -24.49
CA GLY A 334 24.69 -16.37 -23.59
C GLY A 334 24.84 -15.00 -24.30
N ARG A 335 24.35 -14.86 -25.53
CA ARG A 335 24.54 -13.67 -26.36
C ARG A 335 23.23 -12.92 -26.59
N PHE A 336 23.38 -11.61 -26.75
CA PHE A 336 22.29 -10.74 -27.19
C PHE A 336 22.31 -10.57 -28.72
N VAL A 337 21.11 -10.51 -29.31
CA VAL A 337 20.89 -10.17 -30.70
C VAL A 337 19.75 -9.15 -30.76
N THR A 338 19.94 -8.06 -31.52
CA THR A 338 18.90 -7.05 -31.72
C THR A 338 18.31 -7.20 -33.12
N HIS A 339 16.98 -7.31 -33.19
CA HIS A 339 16.23 -7.47 -34.42
C HIS A 339 15.46 -6.20 -34.73
N SER A 340 15.58 -5.70 -35.96
CA SER A 340 14.67 -4.69 -36.49
C SER A 340 13.35 -5.35 -36.90
N LEU A 341 12.24 -4.75 -36.58
CA LEU A 341 10.91 -5.22 -37.00
C LEU A 341 10.64 -4.72 -38.43
N LEU A 342 10.78 -5.61 -39.41
CA LEU A 342 10.57 -5.27 -40.82
C LEU A 342 9.13 -5.57 -41.25
N VAL A 343 8.40 -4.55 -41.67
CA VAL A 343 7.06 -4.66 -42.26
C VAL A 343 7.19 -4.24 -43.72
N ASP A 344 6.86 -5.15 -44.65
CA ASP A 344 7.02 -4.94 -46.11
C ASP A 344 8.43 -4.43 -46.49
N GLY A 345 9.46 -4.92 -45.81
CA GLY A 345 10.85 -4.55 -46.03
C GLY A 345 11.27 -3.20 -45.41
N VAL A 346 10.37 -2.49 -44.76
CA VAL A 346 10.63 -1.23 -44.07
C VAL A 346 10.70 -1.43 -42.56
N ALA A 347 11.72 -0.84 -41.93
CA ALA A 347 11.87 -0.93 -40.49
C ALA A 347 10.76 -0.16 -39.77
N ASN A 348 9.98 -0.85 -38.95
CA ASN A 348 9.04 -0.23 -38.04
C ASN A 348 9.80 0.51 -36.92
N ARG A 349 9.47 1.76 -36.67
CA ARG A 349 10.09 2.59 -35.62
C ARG A 349 9.16 2.85 -34.43
N ALA A 350 7.95 2.28 -34.47
CA ALA A 350 6.99 2.45 -33.38
C ALA A 350 7.43 1.67 -32.14
N SER A 351 7.38 2.30 -30.98
CA SER A 351 7.79 1.71 -29.70
C SER A 351 7.08 0.39 -29.42
N VAL A 352 7.80 -0.61 -28.91
CA VAL A 352 7.28 -1.93 -28.56
C VAL A 352 6.86 -1.92 -27.09
N TRP A 353 5.55 -2.02 -26.82
CA TRP A 353 4.98 -1.91 -25.50
C TRP A 353 4.52 -3.24 -24.89
N ALA A 354 4.23 -4.23 -25.72
CA ALA A 354 3.76 -5.52 -25.28
C ALA A 354 4.33 -6.64 -26.15
N LEU A 355 4.68 -7.74 -25.54
CA LEU A 355 5.09 -8.98 -26.18
C LEU A 355 4.23 -10.11 -25.65
N TYR A 356 3.77 -10.99 -26.54
CA TYR A 356 3.00 -12.16 -26.16
C TYR A 356 3.30 -13.33 -27.08
N MET A 357 3.54 -14.49 -26.50
CA MET A 357 3.68 -15.75 -27.21
C MET A 357 2.40 -16.56 -27.00
N ASP A 358 1.69 -16.88 -28.08
CA ASP A 358 0.47 -17.67 -27.97
C ASP A 358 0.76 -19.20 -27.83
N ASP A 359 -0.29 -19.97 -27.64
CA ASP A 359 -0.25 -21.43 -27.53
C ASP A 359 0.25 -22.14 -28.82
N LYS A 360 0.21 -21.45 -29.96
CA LYS A 360 0.76 -21.90 -31.26
C LYS A 360 2.20 -21.43 -31.48
N ASN A 361 2.84 -20.86 -30.43
CA ASN A 361 4.22 -20.35 -30.48
C ASN A 361 4.43 -19.18 -31.47
N ARG A 362 3.38 -18.38 -31.73
CA ARG A 362 3.43 -17.17 -32.55
C ARG A 362 3.73 -15.97 -31.64
N LEU A 363 4.69 -15.13 -32.05
CA LEU A 363 5.06 -13.93 -31.31
C LEU A 363 4.26 -12.72 -31.78
N TYR A 364 3.37 -12.24 -30.93
CA TYR A 364 2.65 -10.99 -31.11
C TYR A 364 3.44 -9.83 -30.50
N VAL A 365 3.60 -8.77 -31.28
CA VAL A 365 4.33 -7.56 -30.89
C VAL A 365 3.36 -6.37 -30.91
N GLY A 366 2.98 -5.90 -29.74
CA GLY A 366 2.13 -4.73 -29.55
C GLY A 366 2.96 -3.45 -29.62
N THR A 367 2.62 -2.58 -30.57
CA THR A 367 3.37 -1.34 -30.79
C THR A 367 2.50 -0.10 -30.60
N GLY A 368 3.14 1.07 -30.61
CA GLY A 368 2.44 2.36 -30.66
C GLY A 368 1.68 2.62 -31.99
N ASP A 369 1.90 1.77 -33.01
CA ASP A 369 1.29 1.86 -34.34
C ASP A 369 0.67 0.51 -34.77
N GLY A 370 0.03 -0.20 -33.86
CA GLY A 370 -0.72 -1.41 -34.17
C GLY A 370 -0.02 -2.71 -33.68
N LEU A 371 -0.62 -3.82 -34.11
CA LEU A 371 -0.18 -5.16 -33.77
C LEU A 371 0.63 -5.76 -34.92
N LEU A 372 1.78 -6.33 -34.57
CA LEU A 372 2.63 -7.09 -35.50
C LEU A 372 2.66 -8.56 -35.11
N LEU A 373 2.64 -9.44 -36.10
CA LEU A 373 2.95 -10.86 -35.93
C LEU A 373 4.38 -11.09 -36.44
N TYR A 374 5.31 -11.39 -35.52
CA TYR A 374 6.72 -11.56 -35.83
C TYR A 374 7.07 -13.01 -36.14
N ASN A 375 7.63 -13.25 -37.33
CA ASN A 375 8.15 -14.56 -37.69
C ASN A 375 9.57 -14.70 -37.18
N ARG A 376 9.79 -15.58 -36.20
CA ARG A 376 11.10 -15.80 -35.55
C ARG A 376 12.16 -16.42 -36.45
N GLN A 377 11.76 -17.08 -37.53
CA GLN A 377 12.69 -17.74 -38.49
C GLN A 377 13.20 -16.77 -39.54
N THR A 378 12.32 -15.93 -40.07
CA THR A 378 12.63 -15.01 -41.17
C THR A 378 12.97 -13.61 -40.71
N GLY A 379 12.60 -13.21 -39.48
CA GLY A 379 12.74 -11.85 -38.96
C GLY A 379 11.72 -10.86 -39.53
N ILE A 380 10.74 -11.32 -40.32
CA ILE A 380 9.76 -10.49 -40.99
C ILE A 380 8.49 -10.38 -40.12
N CYS A 381 7.88 -9.20 -40.12
CA CYS A 381 6.61 -8.93 -39.48
C CYS A 381 5.47 -8.84 -40.46
N ALA A 382 4.34 -9.45 -40.14
CA ALA A 382 3.06 -9.12 -40.75
C ALA A 382 2.35 -8.09 -39.85
N LYS A 383 1.98 -6.93 -40.42
CA LYS A 383 1.15 -5.94 -39.72
C LYS A 383 -0.30 -6.39 -39.78
N LEU A 384 -0.91 -6.59 -38.63
CA LEU A 384 -2.31 -7.00 -38.54
C LEU A 384 -3.19 -5.76 -38.66
N SER A 385 -3.96 -5.69 -39.76
CA SER A 385 -4.87 -4.58 -39.99
C SER A 385 -6.06 -4.66 -39.05
N ALA A 386 -6.50 -3.51 -38.56
CA ALA A 386 -7.77 -3.42 -37.88
C ALA A 386 -8.91 -3.57 -38.90
N ALA A 387 -9.64 -4.67 -38.84
CA ALA A 387 -10.87 -4.82 -39.62
C ALA A 387 -11.95 -3.97 -38.96
N HIS A 388 -12.43 -2.97 -39.69
CA HIS A 388 -13.59 -2.15 -39.36
C HIS A 388 -13.50 -1.31 -38.06
N TYR A 389 -12.56 -0.34 -38.06
CA TYR A 389 -12.76 0.81 -37.19
C TYR A 389 -13.91 1.66 -37.71
N LEU A 390 -14.86 1.97 -36.84
CA LEU A 390 -15.86 2.99 -37.12
C LEU A 390 -15.15 4.30 -37.48
N ASN A 391 -14.99 4.55 -38.79
CA ASN A 391 -14.53 5.81 -39.41
C ASN A 391 -13.20 6.42 -38.97
N GLU A 392 -12.33 5.76 -38.21
CA GLU A 392 -11.06 6.35 -37.80
C GLU A 392 -9.85 5.64 -38.44
N LYS A 393 -9.02 6.43 -39.14
CA LYS A 393 -7.73 6.01 -39.73
C LYS A 393 -6.61 5.78 -38.68
N ARG A 394 -6.96 5.68 -37.40
CA ARG A 394 -5.98 5.53 -36.31
C ARG A 394 -5.69 4.06 -36.03
N GLN A 395 -4.41 3.73 -35.90
CA GLN A 395 -3.99 2.39 -35.46
C GLN A 395 -4.15 2.25 -33.94
N PRO A 396 -4.41 1.04 -33.43
CA PRO A 396 -4.44 0.79 -31.99
C PRO A 396 -3.05 0.95 -31.38
N PHE A 397 -2.98 1.70 -30.29
CA PHE A 397 -1.79 1.75 -29.45
C PHE A 397 -1.87 0.62 -28.43
N ILE A 398 -1.15 -0.50 -28.68
CA ILE A 398 -1.24 -1.74 -27.89
C ILE A 398 -0.38 -1.63 -26.63
N ARG A 399 -0.98 -1.80 -25.46
CA ARG A 399 -0.31 -1.76 -24.16
C ARG A 399 -0.19 -3.13 -23.48
N ALA A 400 -1.15 -4.00 -23.73
CA ALA A 400 -1.19 -5.32 -23.13
C ALA A 400 -1.78 -6.34 -24.11
N ILE A 401 -1.35 -7.59 -24.00
CA ILE A 401 -1.85 -8.72 -24.80
C ILE A 401 -2.07 -9.88 -23.83
N ALA A 402 -3.18 -10.58 -23.96
CA ALA A 402 -3.49 -11.77 -23.18
C ALA A 402 -4.25 -12.78 -24.04
N GLN A 403 -4.12 -14.09 -23.77
CA GLN A 403 -4.88 -15.15 -24.41
C GLN A 403 -5.78 -15.83 -23.39
N THR A 404 -7.06 -15.91 -23.68
CA THR A 404 -8.03 -16.67 -22.88
C THR A 404 -7.99 -18.17 -23.22
N LYS A 405 -8.53 -19.01 -22.33
CA LYS A 405 -8.47 -20.49 -22.47
C LYS A 405 -9.12 -21.03 -23.75
N ASP A 406 -10.02 -20.28 -24.37
CA ASP A 406 -10.63 -20.59 -25.66
C ASP A 406 -9.72 -20.27 -26.87
N GLY A 407 -8.48 -19.82 -26.61
CA GLY A 407 -7.51 -19.45 -27.63
C GLY A 407 -7.66 -18.02 -28.16
N THR A 408 -8.64 -17.25 -27.69
CA THR A 408 -8.87 -15.86 -28.13
C THR A 408 -7.75 -14.93 -27.62
N ILE A 409 -7.12 -14.19 -28.53
CA ILE A 409 -6.13 -13.15 -28.19
C ILE A 409 -6.85 -11.82 -27.97
N TRP A 410 -6.64 -11.24 -26.80
CA TRP A 410 -7.18 -9.95 -26.37
C TRP A 410 -6.09 -8.89 -26.34
N LEU A 411 -6.42 -7.68 -26.76
CA LEU A 411 -5.53 -6.53 -26.82
C LEU A 411 -6.07 -5.41 -25.95
N GLY A 412 -5.24 -4.90 -25.05
CA GLY A 412 -5.49 -3.69 -24.30
C GLY A 412 -4.83 -2.49 -25.00
N THR A 413 -5.62 -1.48 -25.34
CA THR A 413 -5.14 -0.32 -26.08
C THR A 413 -5.29 0.98 -25.29
N SER A 414 -4.41 1.96 -25.57
CA SER A 414 -4.52 3.28 -24.95
C SER A 414 -5.62 4.16 -25.57
N ASN A 415 -6.10 3.83 -26.75
CA ASN A 415 -6.95 4.72 -27.57
C ASN A 415 -8.25 4.08 -28.09
N MET A 416 -8.40 2.76 -27.92
CA MET A 416 -9.54 2.02 -28.48
C MET A 416 -10.12 0.99 -27.50
N GLY A 417 -9.76 1.09 -26.21
CA GLY A 417 -10.22 0.15 -25.20
C GLY A 417 -9.72 -1.28 -25.42
N VAL A 418 -10.59 -2.25 -25.20
CA VAL A 418 -10.29 -3.68 -25.40
C VAL A 418 -10.65 -4.09 -26.82
N CYS A 419 -9.72 -4.77 -27.47
CA CYS A 419 -9.90 -5.36 -28.80
C CYS A 419 -9.61 -6.87 -28.74
N ARG A 420 -10.03 -7.62 -29.75
CA ARG A 420 -9.63 -9.02 -29.92
C ARG A 420 -9.07 -9.28 -31.32
N VAL A 421 -8.23 -10.29 -31.41
CA VAL A 421 -7.73 -10.81 -32.66
C VAL A 421 -8.72 -11.85 -33.20
N VAL A 422 -9.09 -11.72 -34.47
CA VAL A 422 -10.03 -12.64 -35.13
C VAL A 422 -9.32 -13.27 -36.32
N GLU A 423 -9.34 -14.61 -36.38
CA GLU A 423 -8.89 -15.38 -37.52
C GLU A 423 -10.08 -15.68 -38.44
N SER A 424 -10.01 -15.30 -39.72
CA SER A 424 -11.02 -15.64 -40.73
C SER A 424 -10.88 -17.09 -41.17
N ALA A 425 -11.92 -17.69 -41.71
CA ALA A 425 -11.91 -19.04 -42.29
C ALA A 425 -10.90 -19.18 -43.45
N SER A 426 -10.50 -18.07 -44.08
CA SER A 426 -9.49 -18.03 -45.13
C SER A 426 -8.05 -17.86 -44.59
N GLY A 427 -7.86 -17.88 -43.26
CA GLY A 427 -6.55 -17.73 -42.61
C GLY A 427 -6.09 -16.27 -42.47
N GLY A 428 -6.89 -15.29 -42.81
CA GLY A 428 -6.60 -13.87 -42.57
C GLY A 428 -6.78 -13.53 -41.08
N ILE A 429 -5.84 -12.76 -40.54
CA ILE A 429 -5.88 -12.30 -39.15
C ILE A 429 -6.19 -10.81 -39.12
N SER A 430 -7.16 -10.40 -38.30
CA SER A 430 -7.60 -9.02 -38.14
C SER A 430 -7.86 -8.68 -36.67
N VAL A 431 -8.00 -7.38 -36.38
CA VAL A 431 -8.32 -6.89 -35.03
C VAL A 431 -9.74 -6.33 -35.00
N GLU A 432 -10.58 -6.84 -34.13
CA GLU A 432 -11.94 -6.34 -33.87
C GLU A 432 -11.95 -5.49 -32.59
N ASN A 433 -12.67 -4.38 -32.63
CA ASN A 433 -12.83 -3.45 -31.49
C ASN A 433 -14.32 -3.26 -31.15
N GLY A 434 -14.59 -2.35 -30.23
CA GLY A 434 -15.94 -1.87 -29.90
C GLY A 434 -16.61 -2.61 -28.77
N TYR A 435 -15.83 -3.30 -27.92
CA TYR A 435 -16.38 -3.99 -26.74
C TYR A 435 -16.94 -3.01 -25.72
N GLU A 436 -16.26 -1.88 -25.48
CA GLU A 436 -16.73 -0.82 -24.57
C GLU A 436 -18.02 -0.16 -25.08
N GLN A 437 -18.14 0.06 -26.39
CA GLN A 437 -19.36 0.65 -26.98
C GLN A 437 -20.57 -0.26 -26.85
N LYS A 438 -20.39 -1.58 -27.02
CA LYS A 438 -21.47 -2.58 -26.80
C LYS A 438 -22.00 -2.55 -25.36
N MET A 439 -21.27 -1.92 -24.43
CA MET A 439 -21.55 -1.86 -23.00
C MET A 439 -21.86 -0.45 -22.49
N ASN A 440 -22.15 0.51 -23.38
CA ASN A 440 -22.38 1.91 -23.03
C ASN A 440 -21.21 2.55 -22.24
N MET A 441 -19.98 2.14 -22.50
CA MET A 441 -18.76 2.73 -21.90
C MET A 441 -18.08 3.62 -22.92
N GLU A 442 -17.58 4.76 -22.48
CA GLU A 442 -16.64 5.55 -23.27
C GLU A 442 -15.32 4.79 -23.46
N TYR A 443 -14.62 5.05 -24.58
CA TYR A 443 -13.28 4.49 -24.80
C TYR A 443 -12.35 4.85 -23.66
N ARG A 444 -11.78 3.81 -23.04
CA ARG A 444 -10.89 3.95 -21.90
C ARG A 444 -9.52 3.42 -22.23
N SER A 445 -8.51 4.08 -21.71
CA SER A 445 -7.13 3.65 -21.85
C SER A 445 -6.88 2.39 -21.00
N VAL A 446 -6.68 1.26 -21.67
CA VAL A 446 -6.29 0.00 -21.05
C VAL A 446 -4.79 0.00 -20.80
N ARG A 447 -4.37 -0.38 -19.61
CA ARG A 447 -2.96 -0.45 -19.19
C ARG A 447 -2.48 -1.89 -19.03
N SER A 448 -3.36 -2.76 -18.59
CA SER A 448 -3.02 -4.16 -18.32
C SER A 448 -4.19 -5.10 -18.59
N LEU A 449 -3.88 -6.32 -18.96
CA LEU A 449 -4.83 -7.43 -19.17
C LEU A 449 -4.30 -8.68 -18.46
N LEU A 450 -5.21 -9.46 -17.91
CA LEU A 450 -4.95 -10.79 -17.39
C LEU A 450 -6.08 -11.75 -17.80
N ALA A 451 -5.75 -12.78 -18.56
CA ALA A 451 -6.62 -13.93 -18.76
C ALA A 451 -6.46 -14.86 -17.55
N SER A 452 -7.47 -14.93 -16.72
CA SER A 452 -7.41 -15.61 -15.43
C SER A 452 -7.78 -17.09 -15.53
N SER A 453 -7.35 -17.84 -14.52
CA SER A 453 -7.69 -19.28 -14.37
C SER A 453 -9.18 -19.56 -14.26
N ASP A 454 -10.00 -18.57 -13.86
CA ASP A 454 -11.46 -18.67 -13.78
C ASP A 454 -12.17 -18.47 -15.13
N GLY A 455 -11.42 -18.22 -16.21
CA GLY A 455 -11.95 -18.02 -17.56
C GLY A 455 -12.37 -16.58 -17.87
N ASN A 456 -12.25 -15.64 -16.94
CA ASN A 456 -12.52 -14.23 -17.16
C ASN A 456 -11.28 -13.47 -17.63
N LEU A 457 -11.51 -12.36 -18.32
CA LEU A 457 -10.50 -11.38 -18.65
C LEU A 457 -10.59 -10.21 -17.67
N TYR A 458 -9.52 -9.98 -16.94
CA TYR A 458 -9.38 -8.88 -16.00
C TYR A 458 -8.68 -7.71 -16.69
N ILE A 459 -9.25 -6.52 -16.58
CA ILE A 459 -8.87 -5.34 -17.36
C ILE A 459 -8.52 -4.21 -16.41
N GLY A 460 -7.28 -3.73 -16.48
CA GLY A 460 -6.81 -2.55 -15.77
C GLY A 460 -6.84 -1.32 -16.68
N TYR A 461 -7.62 -0.33 -16.28
CA TYR A 461 -7.74 0.96 -16.94
C TYR A 461 -6.94 2.05 -16.22
N THR A 462 -6.87 3.23 -16.82
CA THR A 462 -6.37 4.45 -16.15
C THR A 462 -7.38 5.01 -15.14
N ASP A 463 -8.61 4.54 -15.16
CA ASP A 463 -9.74 5.06 -14.38
C ASP A 463 -10.58 3.96 -13.71
N GLY A 464 -10.00 2.80 -13.46
CA GLY A 464 -10.62 1.71 -12.74
C GLY A 464 -10.19 0.33 -13.18
N PHE A 465 -10.93 -0.64 -12.74
CA PHE A 465 -10.73 -2.06 -12.96
C PHE A 465 -12.03 -2.70 -13.41
N ALA A 466 -11.98 -3.59 -14.38
CA ALA A 466 -13.17 -4.31 -14.85
C ALA A 466 -12.90 -5.80 -15.08
N ILE A 467 -13.97 -6.57 -15.07
CA ILE A 467 -13.98 -8.01 -15.35
C ILE A 467 -14.89 -8.24 -16.56
N LEU A 468 -14.32 -8.78 -17.62
CA LEU A 468 -15.05 -9.19 -18.82
C LEU A 468 -15.23 -10.71 -18.80
N SER A 469 -16.45 -11.16 -19.02
CA SER A 469 -16.76 -12.57 -19.28
C SER A 469 -16.72 -12.83 -20.79
N PRO A 470 -15.68 -13.52 -21.32
CA PRO A 470 -15.60 -13.81 -22.76
C PRO A 470 -16.77 -14.65 -23.26
N GLN A 471 -17.24 -15.60 -22.44
CA GLN A 471 -18.37 -16.49 -22.79
C GLN A 471 -19.70 -15.74 -22.95
N GLN A 472 -19.92 -14.71 -22.11
CA GLN A 472 -21.11 -13.87 -22.16
C GLN A 472 -20.92 -12.62 -23.03
N ASN A 473 -19.68 -12.40 -23.50
CA ASN A 473 -19.27 -11.24 -24.29
C ASN A 473 -19.69 -9.90 -23.64
N ARG A 474 -19.56 -9.81 -22.31
CA ARG A 474 -19.97 -8.63 -21.54
C ARG A 474 -19.02 -8.37 -20.35
N ILE A 475 -18.95 -7.11 -19.91
CA ILE A 475 -18.36 -6.76 -18.63
C ILE A 475 -19.34 -7.18 -17.51
N SER A 476 -18.85 -8.02 -16.61
CA SER A 476 -19.62 -8.54 -15.48
C SER A 476 -19.53 -7.63 -14.24
N ALA A 477 -18.42 -6.91 -14.10
CA ALA A 477 -18.21 -6.00 -12.98
C ALA A 477 -17.22 -4.89 -13.34
N ARG A 478 -17.35 -3.75 -12.65
CA ARG A 478 -16.44 -2.62 -12.71
C ARG A 478 -16.25 -2.03 -11.34
N TYR A 479 -15.02 -1.59 -11.04
CA TYR A 479 -14.62 -1.09 -9.74
C TYR A 479 -13.73 0.15 -9.87
N THR A 480 -13.87 1.03 -8.90
CA THR A 480 -13.11 2.26 -8.75
C THR A 480 -12.65 2.42 -7.29
N THR A 481 -12.02 3.53 -6.96
CA THR A 481 -11.71 3.87 -5.56
C THR A 481 -12.97 3.99 -4.69
N ASN A 482 -14.13 4.29 -5.26
CA ASN A 482 -15.40 4.30 -4.52
C ASN A 482 -15.83 2.89 -4.08
N ASP A 483 -15.34 1.86 -4.75
CA ASP A 483 -15.60 0.46 -4.45
C ASP A 483 -14.49 -0.17 -3.60
N GLY A 484 -13.49 0.64 -3.18
CA GLY A 484 -12.41 0.22 -2.28
C GLY A 484 -11.07 -0.07 -2.96
N LEU A 485 -10.86 0.24 -4.24
CA LEU A 485 -9.53 0.19 -4.85
C LEU A 485 -8.58 1.22 -4.22
N CYS A 486 -7.29 0.89 -4.09
CA CYS A 486 -6.30 1.87 -3.61
C CYS A 486 -6.04 2.99 -4.64
N SER A 487 -6.29 2.75 -5.91
CA SER A 487 -6.16 3.74 -7.00
C SER A 487 -7.00 3.33 -8.20
N ASN A 488 -7.48 4.30 -8.96
CA ASN A 488 -8.14 4.06 -10.24
C ASN A 488 -7.15 3.69 -11.37
N PHE A 489 -5.87 4.07 -11.24
CA PHE A 489 -4.85 3.72 -12.22
C PHE A 489 -4.32 2.32 -11.96
N ILE A 490 -4.68 1.34 -12.79
CA ILE A 490 -4.24 -0.05 -12.66
C ILE A 490 -3.18 -0.35 -13.73
N GLY A 491 -1.91 -0.28 -13.32
CA GLY A 491 -0.76 -0.46 -14.20
C GLY A 491 -0.47 -1.92 -14.56
N CYS A 492 -0.76 -2.85 -13.64
CA CYS A 492 -0.55 -4.29 -13.85
C CYS A 492 -1.55 -5.13 -13.08
N ILE A 493 -1.76 -6.35 -13.56
CA ILE A 493 -2.61 -7.36 -12.94
C ILE A 493 -1.85 -8.69 -12.92
N ALA A 494 -1.92 -9.40 -11.80
CA ALA A 494 -1.37 -10.74 -11.67
C ALA A 494 -2.33 -11.67 -10.95
N GLU A 495 -2.26 -12.97 -11.23
CA GLU A 495 -2.95 -14.02 -10.50
C GLU A 495 -1.91 -14.88 -9.79
N ASP A 496 -2.07 -15.06 -8.48
CA ASP A 496 -1.19 -15.93 -7.73
C ASP A 496 -1.62 -17.39 -7.81
N SER A 497 -0.81 -18.28 -7.22
CA SER A 497 -1.07 -19.72 -7.26
C SER A 497 -2.33 -20.17 -6.51
N GLU A 498 -2.92 -19.31 -5.69
CA GLU A 498 -4.19 -19.55 -4.99
C GLU A 498 -5.39 -18.96 -5.77
N GLY A 499 -5.14 -18.42 -6.96
CA GLY A 499 -6.14 -17.79 -7.80
C GLY A 499 -6.58 -16.41 -7.32
N ARG A 500 -5.83 -15.76 -6.42
CA ARG A 500 -6.11 -14.38 -5.98
C ARG A 500 -5.60 -13.39 -7.01
N ILE A 501 -6.38 -12.35 -7.26
CA ILE A 501 -6.03 -11.30 -8.22
C ILE A 501 -5.35 -10.15 -7.49
N TRP A 502 -4.20 -9.75 -8.00
CA TRP A 502 -3.39 -8.67 -7.50
C TRP A 502 -3.31 -7.55 -8.54
N LEU A 503 -3.62 -6.34 -8.12
CA LEU A 503 -3.69 -5.15 -8.96
C LEU A 503 -2.61 -4.17 -8.49
N GLY A 504 -1.61 -3.95 -9.32
CA GLY A 504 -0.57 -2.95 -9.05
C GLY A 504 -0.95 -1.59 -9.61
N SER A 505 -0.70 -0.55 -8.83
CA SER A 505 -1.09 0.82 -9.14
C SER A 505 -0.05 1.84 -8.70
N ASN A 506 -0.27 3.11 -9.01
CA ASN A 506 0.59 4.20 -8.54
C ASN A 506 0.54 4.39 -7.01
N SER A 507 -0.55 3.97 -6.37
CA SER A 507 -0.79 4.15 -4.93
C SER A 507 -0.46 2.92 -4.10
N GLY A 508 -0.13 1.81 -4.74
CA GLY A 508 0.15 0.55 -4.07
C GLY A 508 -0.46 -0.64 -4.79
N ILE A 509 -0.74 -1.68 -4.03
CA ILE A 509 -1.27 -2.94 -4.52
C ILE A 509 -2.62 -3.20 -3.88
N SER A 510 -3.62 -3.56 -4.69
CA SER A 510 -4.91 -4.07 -4.21
C SER A 510 -5.01 -5.56 -4.49
N ARG A 511 -5.35 -6.36 -3.49
CA ARG A 511 -5.74 -7.76 -3.68
C ARG A 511 -7.26 -7.85 -3.77
N TYR A 512 -7.77 -8.35 -4.88
CA TYR A 512 -9.20 -8.53 -5.10
C TYR A 512 -9.69 -9.88 -4.58
N GLY A 513 -10.67 -9.86 -3.70
CA GLY A 513 -11.36 -11.03 -3.17
C GLY A 513 -12.57 -11.39 -4.05
N ARG A 514 -12.43 -12.43 -4.89
CA ARG A 514 -13.44 -12.84 -5.87
C ARG A 514 -14.80 -13.19 -5.26
N ARG A 515 -14.82 -13.79 -4.06
CA ARG A 515 -16.07 -14.25 -3.41
C ARG A 515 -16.87 -13.12 -2.78
N GLN A 516 -16.15 -12.16 -2.17
CA GLN A 516 -16.76 -11.06 -1.42
C GLN A 516 -16.86 -9.77 -2.25
N HIS A 517 -16.19 -9.72 -3.42
CA HIS A 517 -16.02 -8.52 -4.22
C HIS A 517 -15.39 -7.35 -3.45
N LEU A 518 -14.46 -7.67 -2.52
CA LEU A 518 -13.78 -6.71 -1.67
C LEU A 518 -12.31 -6.56 -2.08
N PHE A 519 -11.75 -5.39 -1.75
CA PHE A 519 -10.34 -5.09 -1.97
C PHE A 519 -9.59 -5.02 -0.64
N TYR A 520 -8.39 -5.60 -0.63
CA TYR A 520 -7.42 -5.51 0.47
C TYR A 520 -6.22 -4.72 -0.05
N ASN A 521 -6.00 -3.52 0.50
CA ASN A 521 -5.03 -2.58 -0.03
C ASN A 521 -3.74 -2.56 0.76
N TYR A 522 -2.62 -2.55 0.04
CA TYR A 522 -1.26 -2.44 0.54
C TYR A 522 -0.66 -1.18 -0.07
N TYR A 523 -0.55 -0.11 0.73
CA TYR A 523 -0.07 1.18 0.27
C TYR A 523 1.45 1.21 0.24
N ILE A 524 2.01 1.12 -0.94
CA ILE A 524 3.46 1.18 -1.23
C ILE A 524 3.70 2.10 -2.41
N ALA A 525 4.87 2.74 -2.47
CA ALA A 525 5.21 3.61 -3.60
C ALA A 525 5.22 2.81 -4.90
N GLY A 526 4.36 3.18 -5.83
CA GLY A 526 4.17 2.69 -7.18
C GLY A 526 4.34 1.18 -7.44
N SER A 527 3.46 0.59 -8.21
CA SER A 527 3.51 -0.85 -8.52
C SER A 527 2.87 -1.08 -9.90
N ASN A 528 3.54 -0.61 -10.95
CA ASN A 528 2.98 -0.54 -12.30
C ASN A 528 3.26 -1.79 -13.15
N ARG A 529 4.13 -2.70 -12.67
CA ARG A 529 4.48 -3.95 -13.33
C ARG A 529 4.45 -5.11 -12.35
N SER A 530 4.12 -6.29 -12.83
CA SER A 530 4.10 -7.50 -12.03
C SER A 530 4.60 -8.71 -12.81
N ALA A 531 5.13 -9.68 -12.08
CA ALA A 531 5.44 -11.01 -12.58
C ALA A 531 5.15 -12.05 -11.51
N VAL A 532 4.64 -13.20 -11.92
CA VAL A 532 4.47 -14.39 -11.08
C VAL A 532 5.47 -15.44 -11.54
N PHE A 533 6.28 -15.96 -10.63
CA PHE A 533 7.30 -16.94 -10.93
C PHE A 533 6.87 -18.37 -10.59
N SER A 534 7.61 -19.36 -11.10
CA SER A 534 7.30 -20.78 -10.91
C SER A 534 7.33 -21.24 -9.45
N ASP A 535 8.07 -20.54 -8.58
CA ASP A 535 8.11 -20.75 -7.13
C ASP A 535 6.95 -20.07 -6.39
N LYS A 536 5.95 -19.54 -7.13
CA LYS A 536 4.78 -18.79 -6.62
C LYS A 536 5.09 -17.40 -6.08
N THR A 537 6.31 -16.93 -6.17
CA THR A 537 6.67 -15.56 -5.78
C THR A 537 6.07 -14.56 -6.74
N LEU A 538 5.47 -13.50 -6.20
CA LEU A 538 4.88 -12.40 -6.94
C LEU A 538 5.76 -11.15 -6.77
N PHE A 539 6.23 -10.62 -7.90
CA PHE A 539 7.02 -9.40 -7.94
C PHE A 539 6.21 -8.24 -8.50
N PHE A 540 6.41 -7.06 -7.92
CA PHE A 540 5.90 -5.80 -8.43
C PHE A 540 7.05 -4.81 -8.66
N GLY A 541 6.98 -4.04 -9.75
CA GLY A 541 7.93 -3.00 -10.10
C GLY A 541 7.25 -1.66 -10.35
N ASN A 542 8.00 -0.59 -10.14
CA ASN A 542 7.58 0.80 -10.40
C ASN A 542 8.46 1.41 -11.49
#